data_d1aa043498d1dd7fc4e5b4daceeb6c34
#
_entry.id   d1aa043498d1dd7fc4e5b4daceeb6c34
#
_cell.length_a   1.000
_cell.length_b   1.000
_cell.length_c   1.000
_cell.angle_alpha   90.00
_cell.angle_beta   90.00
_cell.angle_gamma   90.00
#
_symmetry.space_group_name_H-M   'P 1'
#
loop_
_entity.id
_entity.type
_entity.pdbx_description
1 polymer ?
#
loop_
_entity_poly.entity_id
_entity_poly.type
_entity_poly.pdbx_seq_one_letter_code
_entity_poly.pdbx_strand_id
1 'polypeptide(L)'
;GTIYHKSSTSLHLWFYATYLMTSTRCGISAKQLERELGVTYKTAWRMAHLIRHELMEQHNGTLSGEVEMDETYVGGRPRYPQGQRPRKPGRRPRTHRNQKTPVLGAVERGGRIRAVVAPASIANINTALVSRILPASTIFTDESRLYDKLGTKGYTHHRIKHRERIYVSGDVHTNTIDGFWSLTKNGIRGVYHAVSAKHLQGYLNEYAWRYNHRSDERAQFETLLLRSARR
;
A
#
# COMPACT_ATOMS: atom_id res chain seq x y z
N GLY A 1 -12.99 -22.04 1.12
CA GLY A 1 -12.14 -22.69 2.14
C GLY A 1 -11.14 -21.70 2.71
N THR A 2 -10.60 -21.99 3.89
CA THR A 2 -9.58 -21.14 4.54
C THR A 2 -8.25 -21.16 3.78
N ILE A 3 -7.34 -20.20 4.09
CA ILE A 3 -5.97 -20.19 3.53
C ILE A 3 -5.17 -21.46 3.86
N TYR A 4 -5.63 -22.22 4.85
CA TYR A 4 -5.03 -23.49 5.32
C TYR A 4 -5.48 -24.70 4.50
N HIS A 5 -6.50 -24.54 3.65
CA HIS A 5 -7.06 -25.65 2.88
C HIS A 5 -6.00 -26.31 1.99
N LYS A 6 -5.93 -27.65 2.03
CA LYS A 6 -4.94 -28.45 1.30
C LYS A 6 -3.48 -28.08 1.57
N SER A 7 -3.18 -27.48 2.73
CA SER A 7 -1.80 -27.21 3.13
C SER A 7 -1.19 -28.42 3.80
N SER A 8 -0.02 -28.83 3.34
CA SER A 8 0.82 -29.82 4.03
C SER A 8 1.60 -29.24 5.22
N THR A 9 1.61 -27.90 5.35
CA THR A 9 2.27 -27.19 6.45
C THR A 9 1.34 -27.22 7.66
N SER A 10 1.87 -27.51 8.85
CA SER A 10 1.08 -27.57 10.08
C SER A 10 0.44 -26.22 10.43
N LEU A 11 -0.74 -26.25 11.06
CA LEU A 11 -1.43 -25.02 11.50
C LEU A 11 -0.59 -24.20 12.50
N HIS A 12 0.20 -24.87 13.34
CA HIS A 12 1.11 -24.19 14.25
C HIS A 12 2.09 -23.27 13.52
N LEU A 13 2.69 -23.73 12.43
CA LEU A 13 3.58 -22.89 11.61
C LEU A 13 2.85 -21.75 10.91
N TRP A 14 1.60 -21.96 10.49
CA TRP A 14 0.77 -20.91 9.93
C TRP A 14 0.46 -19.83 10.95
N PHE A 15 0.09 -20.20 12.17
CA PHE A 15 -0.17 -19.24 13.24
C PHE A 15 1.09 -18.50 13.65
N TYR A 16 2.22 -19.21 13.71
CA TYR A 16 3.50 -18.56 14.02
C TYR A 16 3.92 -17.60 12.91
N ALA A 17 3.75 -17.95 11.62
CA ALA A 17 3.97 -17.02 10.51
C ALA A 17 3.08 -15.76 10.62
N THR A 18 1.79 -15.95 10.95
CA THR A 18 0.84 -14.85 11.12
C THR A 18 1.25 -13.96 12.30
N TYR A 19 1.68 -14.54 13.41
CA TYR A 19 2.20 -13.83 14.56
C TYR A 19 3.44 -13.00 14.20
N LEU A 20 4.44 -13.60 13.57
CA LEU A 20 5.65 -12.90 13.13
C LEU A 20 5.34 -11.75 12.16
N MET A 21 4.40 -11.96 11.25
CA MET A 21 3.99 -10.92 10.31
C MET A 21 3.24 -9.75 10.96
N THR A 22 2.59 -9.95 12.09
CA THR A 22 1.86 -8.89 12.80
C THR A 22 2.70 -8.21 13.88
N SER A 23 3.58 -8.95 14.55
CA SER A 23 4.40 -8.44 15.66
C SER A 23 5.61 -7.61 15.19
N THR A 24 6.09 -7.79 13.95
CA THR A 24 7.21 -7.02 13.41
C THR A 24 6.77 -5.66 12.89
N ARG A 25 7.43 -4.58 13.33
CA ARG A 25 7.02 -3.20 13.00
C ARG A 25 7.05 -2.88 11.50
N CYS A 26 8.08 -3.31 10.80
CA CYS A 26 8.32 -2.95 9.38
C CYS A 26 7.99 -4.09 8.40
N GLY A 27 7.44 -5.21 8.90
CA GLY A 27 7.23 -6.42 8.12
C GLY A 27 8.38 -7.43 8.27
N ILE A 28 8.22 -8.58 7.66
CA ILE A 28 9.20 -9.67 7.70
C ILE A 28 9.40 -10.25 6.30
N SER A 29 10.66 -10.46 5.90
CA SER A 29 10.97 -11.05 4.59
C SER A 29 10.69 -12.55 4.57
N ALA A 30 10.36 -13.09 3.39
CA ALA A 30 10.20 -14.55 3.24
C ALA A 30 11.49 -15.32 3.57
N LYS A 31 12.67 -14.67 3.41
CA LYS A 31 13.96 -15.28 3.78
C LYS A 31 14.15 -15.36 5.29
N GLN A 32 13.61 -14.40 6.02
CA GLN A 32 13.60 -14.48 7.49
C GLN A 32 12.56 -15.48 7.98
N LEU A 33 11.34 -15.49 7.39
CA LEU A 33 10.33 -16.50 7.72
C LEU A 33 10.82 -17.93 7.47
N GLU A 34 11.57 -18.17 6.40
CA GLU A 34 12.19 -19.46 6.14
C GLU A 34 13.04 -19.93 7.33
N ARG A 35 13.88 -19.04 7.88
CA ARG A 35 14.76 -19.36 9.01
C ARG A 35 13.99 -19.56 10.31
N GLU A 36 13.02 -18.69 10.58
CA GLU A 36 12.22 -18.73 11.82
C GLU A 36 11.30 -19.95 11.89
N LEU A 37 10.74 -20.35 10.74
CA LEU A 37 9.79 -21.45 10.67
C LEU A 37 10.45 -22.80 10.37
N GLY A 38 11.71 -22.85 9.95
CA GLY A 38 12.39 -24.08 9.54
C GLY A 38 11.78 -24.70 8.28
N VAL A 39 11.15 -23.92 7.41
CA VAL A 39 10.52 -24.37 6.16
C VAL A 39 11.33 -23.95 4.95
N THR A 40 11.00 -24.47 3.75
CA THR A 40 11.66 -23.98 2.52
C THR A 40 11.24 -22.54 2.18
N TYR A 41 12.10 -21.82 1.46
CA TYR A 41 11.79 -20.46 0.99
C TYR A 41 10.47 -20.39 0.22
N LYS A 42 10.19 -21.37 -0.63
CA LYS A 42 8.92 -21.43 -1.39
C LYS A 42 7.72 -21.52 -0.46
N THR A 43 7.79 -22.31 0.60
CA THR A 43 6.74 -22.44 1.60
C THR A 43 6.56 -21.14 2.38
N ALA A 44 7.64 -20.58 2.91
CA ALA A 44 7.61 -19.30 3.64
C ALA A 44 7.04 -18.17 2.77
N TRP A 45 7.47 -18.08 1.51
CA TRP A 45 6.96 -17.08 0.57
C TRP A 45 5.47 -17.25 0.28
N ARG A 46 5.03 -18.52 0.03
CA ARG A 46 3.61 -18.85 -0.20
C ARG A 46 2.75 -18.47 1.00
N MET A 47 3.19 -18.79 2.22
CA MET A 47 2.48 -18.45 3.45
C MET A 47 2.33 -16.93 3.59
N ALA A 48 3.42 -16.18 3.48
CA ALA A 48 3.40 -14.73 3.53
C ALA A 48 2.53 -14.11 2.43
N HIS A 49 2.56 -14.69 1.22
CA HIS A 49 1.74 -14.23 0.10
C HIS A 49 0.25 -14.39 0.38
N LEU A 50 -0.17 -15.56 0.85
CA LEU A 50 -1.58 -15.83 1.19
C LEU A 50 -2.06 -14.95 2.36
N ILE A 51 -1.27 -14.78 3.40
CA ILE A 51 -1.61 -13.89 4.52
C ILE A 51 -1.83 -12.45 4.01
N ARG A 52 -0.95 -11.92 3.15
CA ARG A 52 -1.09 -10.57 2.58
C ARG A 52 -2.32 -10.41 1.70
N HIS A 53 -2.62 -11.40 0.87
CA HIS A 53 -3.70 -11.30 -0.11
C HIS A 53 -5.06 -11.66 0.45
N GLU A 54 -5.12 -12.63 1.37
CA GLU A 54 -6.38 -13.14 1.89
C GLU A 54 -6.74 -12.54 3.25
N LEU A 55 -5.80 -12.47 4.19
CA LEU A 55 -6.11 -12.02 5.54
C LEU A 55 -5.91 -10.51 5.73
N MET A 56 -4.89 -9.92 5.11
CA MET A 56 -4.60 -8.48 5.18
C MET A 56 -5.23 -7.69 4.03
N GLU A 57 -6.08 -8.31 3.21
CA GLU A 57 -6.78 -7.62 2.14
C GLU A 57 -7.55 -6.41 2.69
N GLN A 58 -7.48 -5.30 1.93
CA GLN A 58 -8.20 -4.09 2.25
C GLN A 58 -9.69 -4.31 1.97
N HIS A 59 -10.48 -4.40 3.03
CA HIS A 59 -11.93 -4.55 2.88
C HIS A 59 -12.57 -3.30 2.27
N ASN A 60 -13.80 -3.48 1.79
CA ASN A 60 -14.61 -2.48 1.13
C ASN A 60 -15.14 -1.36 2.06
N GLY A 61 -14.38 -0.99 3.10
CA GLY A 61 -14.70 0.15 3.95
C GLY A 61 -14.73 1.46 3.15
N THR A 62 -15.69 2.32 3.47
CA THR A 62 -15.76 3.69 2.96
C THR A 62 -14.89 4.61 3.79
N LEU A 63 -14.36 5.66 3.16
CA LEU A 63 -13.67 6.78 3.80
C LEU A 63 -14.64 7.95 3.94
N SER A 64 -14.48 8.77 4.97
CA SER A 64 -15.36 9.91 5.26
C SER A 64 -14.63 11.09 5.86
N GLY A 65 -15.32 12.22 6.02
CA GLY A 65 -14.76 13.41 6.63
C GLY A 65 -13.64 14.04 5.78
N GLU A 66 -12.48 14.24 6.34
CA GLU A 66 -11.32 14.82 5.65
C GLU A 66 -10.45 13.72 5.03
N VAL A 67 -10.38 13.68 3.71
CA VAL A 67 -9.69 12.64 2.94
C VAL A 67 -8.59 13.25 2.10
N GLU A 68 -7.35 12.83 2.32
CA GLU A 68 -6.21 13.17 1.47
C GLU A 68 -6.07 12.11 0.37
N MET A 69 -5.87 12.55 -0.88
CA MET A 69 -5.65 11.67 -2.03
C MET A 69 -4.36 12.04 -2.76
N ASP A 70 -3.60 11.03 -3.14
CA ASP A 70 -2.35 11.20 -3.88
C ASP A 70 -2.01 9.96 -4.70
N GLU A 71 -1.13 10.14 -5.70
CA GLU A 71 -0.53 9.06 -6.43
C GLU A 71 0.97 8.98 -6.19
N THR A 72 1.47 7.75 -6.09
CA THR A 72 2.90 7.50 -5.98
C THR A 72 3.36 6.42 -6.93
N TYR A 73 4.68 6.34 -7.10
CA TYR A 73 5.30 5.37 -8.00
C TYR A 73 6.28 4.51 -7.22
N VAL A 74 6.02 3.20 -7.19
CA VAL A 74 6.82 2.21 -6.50
C VAL A 74 7.62 1.38 -7.51
N GLY A 75 8.89 1.12 -7.21
CA GLY A 75 9.75 0.29 -8.04
C GLY A 75 11.22 0.58 -7.80
N GLY A 76 12.06 -0.41 -8.15
CA GLY A 76 13.50 -0.34 -8.02
C GLY A 76 14.19 0.48 -9.13
N ARG A 77 15.52 0.48 -9.08
CA ARG A 77 16.34 1.00 -10.19
C ARG A 77 16.10 0.15 -11.43
N PRO A 78 15.98 0.76 -12.62
CA PRO A 78 15.84 0.00 -13.84
C PRO A 78 17.08 -0.91 -14.03
N ARG A 79 16.82 -2.19 -14.32
CA ARG A 79 17.88 -3.09 -14.77
C ARG A 79 18.12 -2.84 -16.25
N TYR A 80 19.27 -2.29 -16.56
CA TYR A 80 19.70 -2.19 -17.96
C TYR A 80 20.24 -3.55 -18.42
N PRO A 81 19.96 -3.97 -19.66
CA PRO A 81 20.71 -5.06 -20.28
C PRO A 81 22.22 -4.73 -20.24
N GLN A 82 23.03 -5.76 -20.09
CA GLN A 82 24.48 -5.59 -20.05
C GLN A 82 24.97 -4.79 -21.28
N GLY A 83 25.73 -3.73 -21.08
CA GLY A 83 26.20 -2.84 -22.14
C GLY A 83 25.31 -1.64 -22.50
N GLN A 84 24.09 -1.52 -21.98
CA GLN A 84 23.16 -0.42 -22.32
C GLN A 84 23.03 0.66 -21.22
N ARG A 85 23.98 0.81 -20.32
CA ARG A 85 23.96 1.90 -19.32
C ARG A 85 24.13 3.25 -20.03
N PRO A 86 23.30 4.28 -19.70
CA PRO A 86 23.48 5.60 -20.26
C PRO A 86 24.88 6.13 -19.96
N ARG A 87 25.58 6.60 -21.00
CA ARG A 87 26.97 7.09 -20.88
C ARG A 87 27.11 8.44 -20.18
N LYS A 88 26.00 9.14 -19.86
CA LYS A 88 26.04 10.48 -19.23
C LYS A 88 25.32 10.46 -17.88
N PRO A 89 26.01 10.82 -16.77
CA PRO A 89 25.32 11.10 -15.49
C PRO A 89 24.38 12.31 -15.67
N GLY A 90 23.15 12.21 -15.20
CA GLY A 90 22.22 13.31 -15.10
C GLY A 90 21.03 13.30 -16.07
N ARG A 91 21.08 12.69 -17.22
CA ARG A 91 19.94 12.56 -18.14
C ARG A 91 19.29 11.19 -18.01
N ARG A 92 18.27 11.09 -17.15
CA ARG A 92 17.46 9.84 -17.07
C ARG A 92 16.65 9.71 -18.36
N PRO A 93 16.78 8.59 -19.11
CA PRO A 93 15.93 8.35 -20.29
C PRO A 93 14.45 8.39 -19.90
N ARG A 94 13.59 8.96 -20.74
CA ARG A 94 12.11 9.02 -20.55
C ARG A 94 11.49 7.64 -20.32
N THR A 95 12.15 6.57 -20.78
CA THR A 95 11.76 5.17 -20.59
C THR A 95 11.73 4.70 -19.13
N HIS A 96 12.41 5.39 -18.20
CA HIS A 96 12.46 4.97 -16.79
C HIS A 96 11.19 5.31 -15.99
N ARG A 97 10.44 6.32 -16.40
CA ARG A 97 9.17 6.66 -15.77
C ARG A 97 8.15 5.54 -15.95
N ASN A 98 8.25 4.80 -17.08
CA ASN A 98 7.33 3.71 -17.42
C ASN A 98 7.63 2.37 -16.70
N GLN A 99 8.73 2.28 -15.94
CA GLN A 99 9.11 1.04 -15.23
C GLN A 99 8.69 1.04 -13.74
N LYS A 100 8.25 2.17 -13.21
CA LYS A 100 7.71 2.22 -11.86
C LYS A 100 6.22 1.92 -11.89
N THR A 101 5.78 1.10 -10.95
CA THR A 101 4.37 0.75 -10.80
C THR A 101 3.63 1.91 -10.12
N PRO A 102 2.62 2.50 -10.77
CA PRO A 102 1.80 3.52 -10.15
C PRO A 102 0.89 2.92 -9.07
N VAL A 103 0.73 3.66 -7.99
CA VAL A 103 -0.11 3.34 -6.85
C VAL A 103 -0.96 4.56 -6.54
N LEU A 104 -2.26 4.35 -6.41
CA LEU A 104 -3.23 5.35 -6.00
C LEU A 104 -3.54 5.16 -4.52
N GLY A 105 -3.68 6.24 -3.76
CA GLY A 105 -4.01 6.20 -2.35
C GLY A 105 -5.01 7.25 -1.93
N ALA A 106 -5.81 6.90 -0.92
CA ALA A 106 -6.67 7.83 -0.20
C ALA A 106 -6.61 7.51 1.29
N VAL A 107 -6.44 8.52 2.13
CA VAL A 107 -6.39 8.38 3.59
C VAL A 107 -7.34 9.35 4.25
N GLU A 108 -8.11 8.86 5.18
CA GLU A 108 -8.94 9.63 6.11
C GLU A 108 -8.05 10.16 7.22
N ARG A 109 -8.08 11.46 7.50
CA ARG A 109 -7.28 12.05 8.58
C ARG A 109 -7.69 11.45 9.93
N GLY A 110 -6.72 10.94 10.66
CA GLY A 110 -6.97 10.18 11.90
C GLY A 110 -7.60 8.80 11.71
N GLY A 111 -8.02 8.45 10.51
CA GLY A 111 -8.77 7.24 10.19
C GLY A 111 -7.99 6.21 9.37
N ARG A 112 -8.64 5.68 8.36
CA ARG A 112 -8.20 4.55 7.53
C ARG A 112 -7.54 5.00 6.25
N ILE A 113 -6.77 4.10 5.66
CA ILE A 113 -6.16 4.27 4.35
C ILE A 113 -6.61 3.18 3.38
N ARG A 114 -6.67 3.54 2.11
CA ARG A 114 -6.79 2.65 0.98
C ARG A 114 -5.68 2.92 -0.02
N ALA A 115 -4.96 1.88 -0.43
CA ALA A 115 -3.89 1.97 -1.41
C ALA A 115 -4.04 0.87 -2.47
N VAL A 116 -4.04 1.24 -3.75
CA VAL A 116 -4.34 0.33 -4.86
C VAL A 116 -3.32 0.48 -5.97
N VAL A 117 -2.81 -0.65 -6.48
CA VAL A 117 -1.99 -0.67 -7.70
C VAL A 117 -2.89 -0.44 -8.90
N ALA A 118 -2.81 0.73 -9.49
CA ALA A 118 -3.55 1.06 -10.70
C ALA A 118 -2.84 2.17 -11.49
N PRO A 119 -2.95 2.20 -12.82
CA PRO A 119 -2.49 3.34 -13.60
C PRO A 119 -3.13 4.65 -13.12
N ALA A 120 -2.32 5.71 -13.04
CA ALA A 120 -2.80 7.04 -12.65
C ALA A 120 -3.66 7.63 -13.79
N SER A 121 -4.96 7.44 -13.69
CA SER A 121 -5.97 7.94 -14.62
C SER A 121 -7.23 8.35 -13.88
N ILE A 122 -8.00 9.28 -14.44
CA ILE A 122 -9.26 9.75 -13.87
C ILE A 122 -10.24 8.57 -13.64
N ALA A 123 -10.31 7.62 -14.61
CA ALA A 123 -11.18 6.45 -14.49
C ALA A 123 -10.78 5.56 -13.29
N ASN A 124 -9.50 5.27 -13.14
CA ASN A 124 -9.00 4.43 -12.04
C ASN A 124 -9.14 5.13 -10.68
N ILE A 125 -8.87 6.45 -10.61
CA ILE A 125 -9.09 7.23 -9.38
C ILE A 125 -10.56 7.13 -8.98
N ASN A 126 -11.47 7.32 -9.91
CA ASN A 126 -12.91 7.22 -9.64
C ASN A 126 -13.31 5.83 -9.14
N THR A 127 -12.88 4.78 -9.85
CA THR A 127 -13.27 3.40 -9.52
C THR A 127 -12.57 2.88 -8.25
N ALA A 128 -11.28 3.17 -8.08
CA ALA A 128 -10.51 2.61 -6.98
C ALA A 128 -10.64 3.38 -5.67
N LEU A 129 -10.79 4.70 -5.74
CA LEU A 129 -10.78 5.60 -4.58
C LEU A 129 -12.11 6.32 -4.38
N VAL A 130 -12.55 7.15 -5.34
CA VAL A 130 -13.72 8.02 -5.17
C VAL A 130 -15.00 7.23 -4.88
N SER A 131 -15.19 6.07 -5.51
CA SER A 131 -16.33 5.18 -5.22
C SER A 131 -16.35 4.64 -3.77
N ARG A 132 -15.30 4.88 -3.01
CA ARG A 132 -15.13 4.46 -1.61
C ARG A 132 -15.09 5.65 -0.65
N ILE A 133 -15.34 6.85 -1.12
CA ILE A 133 -15.43 8.06 -0.28
C ILE A 133 -16.90 8.43 -0.17
N LEU A 134 -17.37 8.62 1.05
CA LEU A 134 -18.76 9.03 1.30
C LEU A 134 -19.02 10.45 0.74
N PRO A 135 -20.23 10.71 0.22
CA PRO A 135 -20.64 12.06 -0.14
C PRO A 135 -20.47 13.04 1.03
N ALA A 136 -20.35 14.33 0.72
CA ALA A 136 -20.11 15.41 1.67
C ALA A 136 -18.74 15.37 2.37
N SER A 137 -17.83 14.47 1.96
CA SER A 137 -16.44 14.51 2.42
C SER A 137 -15.67 15.68 1.80
N THR A 138 -14.69 16.19 2.55
CA THR A 138 -13.72 17.18 2.05
C THR A 138 -12.49 16.43 1.54
N ILE A 139 -12.12 16.67 0.28
CA ILE A 139 -10.99 15.98 -0.36
C ILE A 139 -9.83 16.97 -0.54
N PHE A 140 -8.64 16.57 -0.10
CA PHE A 140 -7.39 17.30 -0.26
C PHE A 140 -6.50 16.56 -1.27
N THR A 141 -6.01 17.29 -2.29
CA THR A 141 -5.10 16.72 -3.31
C THR A 141 -3.98 17.69 -3.65
N ASP A 142 -3.01 17.22 -4.40
CA ASP A 142 -2.05 18.06 -5.08
C ASP A 142 -2.66 18.81 -6.30
N GLU A 143 -1.81 19.50 -7.08
CA GLU A 143 -2.20 20.26 -8.28
C GLU A 143 -2.48 19.36 -9.51
N SER A 144 -2.43 18.04 -9.40
CA SER A 144 -2.59 17.13 -10.54
C SER A 144 -3.96 17.30 -11.21
N ARG A 145 -3.95 17.40 -12.54
CA ARG A 145 -5.17 17.46 -13.36
C ARG A 145 -6.07 16.22 -13.24
N LEU A 146 -5.55 15.16 -12.66
CA LEU A 146 -6.30 13.93 -12.42
C LEU A 146 -7.49 14.15 -11.47
N TYR A 147 -7.42 15.20 -10.64
CA TYR A 147 -8.40 15.52 -9.61
C TYR A 147 -9.36 16.66 -10.00
N ASP A 148 -9.26 17.24 -11.22
CA ASP A 148 -10.04 18.40 -11.65
C ASP A 148 -11.56 18.26 -11.50
N LYS A 149 -12.07 17.05 -11.68
CA LYS A 149 -13.52 16.76 -11.70
C LYS A 149 -14.10 16.36 -10.33
N LEU A 150 -13.33 16.40 -9.24
CA LEU A 150 -13.85 16.00 -7.93
C LEU A 150 -14.94 16.96 -7.42
N GLY A 151 -14.75 18.26 -7.58
CA GLY A 151 -15.74 19.27 -7.17
C GLY A 151 -17.09 19.10 -7.88
N THR A 152 -17.12 18.64 -9.15
CA THR A 152 -18.37 18.41 -9.90
C THR A 152 -19.13 17.16 -9.42
N LYS A 153 -18.54 16.36 -8.53
CA LYS A 153 -19.12 15.13 -7.96
C LYS A 153 -19.71 15.31 -6.57
N GLY A 154 -19.86 16.53 -6.12
CA GLY A 154 -20.47 16.83 -4.82
C GLY A 154 -19.51 16.76 -3.63
N TYR A 155 -18.19 16.73 -3.87
CA TYR A 155 -17.16 16.83 -2.82
C TYR A 155 -16.68 18.27 -2.66
N THR A 156 -16.39 18.67 -1.41
CA THR A 156 -15.61 19.87 -1.16
C THR A 156 -14.15 19.54 -1.49
N HIS A 157 -13.57 20.21 -2.50
CA HIS A 157 -12.24 19.88 -3.00
C HIS A 157 -11.25 21.03 -2.77
N HIS A 158 -10.20 20.76 -2.02
CA HIS A 158 -9.08 21.67 -1.76
C HIS A 158 -7.81 21.16 -2.43
N ARG A 159 -7.06 22.08 -3.05
CA ARG A 159 -5.79 21.78 -3.73
C ARG A 159 -4.63 22.47 -3.07
N ILE A 160 -3.52 21.77 -2.95
CA ILE A 160 -2.26 22.26 -2.44
C ILE A 160 -1.38 22.65 -3.61
N LYS A 161 -0.91 23.89 -3.61
CA LYS A 161 -0.02 24.42 -4.66
C LYS A 161 1.44 24.23 -4.28
N HIS A 162 1.99 23.05 -4.53
CA HIS A 162 3.40 22.74 -4.27
C HIS A 162 4.39 23.63 -5.07
N ARG A 163 3.99 24.14 -6.23
CA ARG A 163 4.82 25.04 -7.06
C ARG A 163 5.18 26.33 -6.36
N GLU A 164 4.33 26.83 -5.49
CA GLU A 164 4.55 28.06 -4.73
C GLU A 164 5.31 27.82 -3.42
N ARG A 165 5.88 26.60 -3.22
CA ARG A 165 6.51 26.14 -1.97
C ARG A 165 5.60 26.26 -0.74
N ILE A 166 4.31 26.36 -0.94
CA ILE A 166 3.30 26.33 0.10
C ILE A 166 2.97 24.86 0.36
N TYR A 167 3.56 24.28 1.39
CA TYR A 167 3.31 22.90 1.79
C TYR A 167 2.10 22.77 2.72
N VAL A 168 1.73 23.87 3.35
CA VAL A 168 0.60 23.96 4.29
C VAL A 168 -0.01 25.35 4.14
N SER A 169 -1.30 25.42 3.88
CA SER A 169 -2.11 26.64 3.93
C SER A 169 -3.24 26.42 4.94
N GLY A 170 -2.97 26.72 6.22
CA GLY A 170 -3.85 26.35 7.31
C GLY A 170 -3.96 24.83 7.42
N ASP A 171 -5.18 24.29 7.41
CA ASP A 171 -5.47 22.85 7.48
C ASP A 171 -5.34 22.12 6.12
N VAL A 172 -4.98 22.83 5.04
CA VAL A 172 -4.86 22.24 3.69
C VAL A 172 -3.47 21.66 3.51
N HIS A 173 -3.34 20.34 3.63
CA HIS A 173 -2.08 19.60 3.45
C HIS A 173 -2.35 18.14 3.04
N THR A 174 -1.30 17.42 2.58
CA THR A 174 -1.30 15.98 2.25
C THR A 174 -0.30 15.20 3.11
N ASN A 175 0.04 15.71 4.27
CA ASN A 175 1.10 15.14 5.11
C ASN A 175 0.80 13.71 5.58
N THR A 176 -0.49 13.38 5.76
CA THR A 176 -0.91 12.06 6.25
C THR A 176 -0.61 10.98 5.21
N ILE A 177 -0.99 11.22 3.95
CA ILE A 177 -0.73 10.26 2.88
C ILE A 177 0.75 10.19 2.52
N ASP A 178 1.48 11.31 2.58
CA ASP A 178 2.93 11.36 2.39
C ASP A 178 3.67 10.53 3.45
N GLY A 179 3.23 10.61 4.70
CA GLY A 179 3.72 9.77 5.80
C GLY A 179 3.53 8.28 5.52
N PHE A 180 2.36 7.89 5.03
CA PHE A 180 2.09 6.50 4.65
C PHE A 180 2.98 6.04 3.47
N TRP A 181 3.16 6.88 2.44
CA TRP A 181 4.07 6.56 1.34
C TRP A 181 5.50 6.39 1.78
N SER A 182 5.96 7.23 2.70
CA SER A 182 7.29 7.14 3.29
C SER A 182 7.47 5.81 4.03
N LEU A 183 6.53 5.45 4.90
CA LEU A 183 6.53 4.18 5.63
C LEU A 183 6.58 2.98 4.67
N THR A 184 5.71 2.95 3.68
CA THR A 184 5.61 1.86 2.70
C THR A 184 6.88 1.73 1.87
N LYS A 185 7.41 2.84 1.33
CA LYS A 185 8.63 2.83 0.51
C LYS A 185 9.87 2.42 1.31
N ASN A 186 9.98 2.89 2.55
CA ASN A 186 11.08 2.52 3.43
C ASN A 186 11.04 1.04 3.80
N GLY A 187 9.87 0.50 4.10
CA GLY A 187 9.71 -0.92 4.36
C GLY A 187 10.01 -1.79 3.13
N ILE A 188 9.52 -1.40 1.94
CA ILE A 188 9.83 -2.13 0.71
C ILE A 188 11.34 -2.12 0.43
N ARG A 189 12.03 -1.01 0.64
CA ARG A 189 13.48 -0.91 0.41
C ARG A 189 14.31 -1.63 1.48
N GLY A 190 13.92 -1.51 2.75
CA GLY A 190 14.68 -2.01 3.88
C GLY A 190 14.46 -3.49 4.17
N VAL A 191 13.22 -3.99 4.05
CA VAL A 191 12.86 -5.37 4.42
C VAL A 191 12.82 -6.30 3.19
N TYR A 192 12.19 -5.83 2.12
CA TYR A 192 11.93 -6.68 0.94
C TYR A 192 12.92 -6.43 -0.20
N HIS A 193 13.65 -5.33 -0.18
CA HIS A 193 14.63 -4.85 -1.16
C HIS A 193 14.03 -4.60 -2.55
N ALA A 194 13.25 -5.52 -3.09
CA ALA A 194 12.56 -5.37 -4.37
C ALA A 194 11.25 -6.18 -4.38
N VAL A 195 10.21 -5.57 -4.91
CA VAL A 195 8.90 -6.19 -5.12
C VAL A 195 8.50 -6.02 -6.58
N SER A 196 8.08 -7.11 -7.23
CA SER A 196 7.58 -7.03 -8.61
C SER A 196 6.20 -6.39 -8.64
N ALA A 197 5.86 -5.73 -9.76
CA ALA A 197 4.55 -5.11 -9.96
C ALA A 197 3.39 -6.10 -9.72
N LYS A 198 3.58 -7.37 -10.16
CA LYS A 198 2.58 -8.45 -9.99
C LYS A 198 2.17 -8.68 -8.53
N HIS A 199 3.10 -8.53 -7.60
CA HIS A 199 2.88 -8.84 -6.18
C HIS A 199 2.75 -7.60 -5.29
N LEU A 200 2.92 -6.40 -5.86
CA LEU A 200 2.95 -5.14 -5.11
C LEU A 200 1.67 -4.92 -4.29
N GLN A 201 0.49 -5.28 -4.82
CA GLN A 201 -0.77 -5.11 -4.10
C GLN A 201 -0.78 -5.84 -2.74
N GLY A 202 -0.24 -7.05 -2.65
CA GLY A 202 -0.16 -7.76 -1.38
C GLY A 202 0.68 -7.02 -0.32
N TYR A 203 1.78 -6.40 -0.74
CA TYR A 203 2.59 -5.59 0.17
C TYR A 203 1.87 -4.29 0.58
N LEU A 204 1.14 -3.65 -0.33
CA LEU A 204 0.29 -2.51 0.02
C LEU A 204 -0.81 -2.92 1.00
N ASN A 205 -1.40 -4.10 0.84
CA ASN A 205 -2.37 -4.64 1.78
C ASN A 205 -1.78 -4.79 3.18
N GLU A 206 -0.54 -5.31 3.30
CA GLU A 206 0.15 -5.43 4.58
C GLU A 206 0.38 -4.07 5.25
N TYR A 207 0.88 -3.06 4.51
CA TYR A 207 1.10 -1.72 5.08
C TYR A 207 -0.21 -1.00 5.42
N ALA A 208 -1.22 -1.11 4.55
CA ALA A 208 -2.55 -0.56 4.82
C ALA A 208 -3.21 -1.26 6.02
N TRP A 209 -3.07 -2.60 6.15
CA TRP A 209 -3.53 -3.34 7.30
C TRP A 209 -2.92 -2.80 8.60
N ARG A 210 -1.59 -2.68 8.67
CA ARG A 210 -0.89 -2.16 9.84
C ARG A 210 -1.33 -0.75 10.20
N TYR A 211 -1.48 0.11 9.19
CA TYR A 211 -1.94 1.47 9.36
C TYR A 211 -3.38 1.52 9.91
N ASN A 212 -4.27 0.75 9.32
CA ASN A 212 -5.69 0.74 9.65
C ASN A 212 -6.01 0.12 11.03
N HIS A 213 -5.11 -0.73 11.54
CA HIS A 213 -5.25 -1.41 12.84
C HIS A 213 -4.24 -0.92 13.88
N ARG A 214 -3.64 0.27 13.68
CA ARG A 214 -2.59 0.81 14.57
C ARG A 214 -3.09 1.20 15.95
N SER A 215 -4.37 1.50 16.06
CA SER A 215 -5.04 1.96 17.28
C SER A 215 -6.08 0.96 17.79
N ASP A 216 -6.13 -0.25 17.23
CA ASP A 216 -7.07 -1.26 17.67
C ASP A 216 -6.67 -1.75 19.07
N GLU A 217 -7.64 -1.86 19.98
CA GLU A 217 -7.44 -2.46 21.31
C GLU A 217 -7.06 -3.94 21.23
N ARG A 218 -7.61 -4.63 20.23
CA ARG A 218 -7.30 -6.04 19.96
C ARG A 218 -5.99 -6.16 19.22
N ALA A 219 -5.16 -7.11 19.63
CA ALA A 219 -3.93 -7.42 18.94
C ALA A 219 -4.18 -7.79 17.46
N GLN A 220 -3.35 -7.26 16.56
CA GLN A 220 -3.47 -7.51 15.11
C GLN A 220 -3.45 -9.01 14.78
N PHE A 221 -2.69 -9.79 15.53
CA PHE A 221 -2.63 -11.24 15.40
C PHE A 221 -3.99 -11.91 15.61
N GLU A 222 -4.68 -11.58 16.71
CA GLU A 222 -6.01 -12.12 16.99
C GLU A 222 -7.03 -11.75 15.93
N THR A 223 -6.95 -10.50 15.45
CA THR A 223 -7.82 -10.03 14.37
C THR A 223 -7.64 -10.85 13.09
N LEU A 224 -6.39 -11.21 12.72
CA LEU A 224 -6.13 -12.06 11.56
C LEU A 224 -6.57 -13.53 11.80
N LEU A 225 -6.40 -14.06 13.01
CA LEU A 225 -6.90 -15.39 13.33
C LEU A 225 -8.42 -15.48 13.18
N LEU A 226 -9.16 -14.51 13.71
CA LEU A 226 -10.61 -14.45 13.55
C LEU A 226 -11.03 -14.34 12.08
N ARG A 227 -10.31 -13.58 11.26
CA ARG A 227 -10.55 -13.52 9.82
C ARG A 227 -10.30 -14.86 9.13
N SER A 228 -9.25 -15.56 9.52
CA SER A 228 -8.89 -16.85 8.93
C SER A 228 -9.93 -17.94 9.21
N ALA A 229 -10.65 -17.84 10.32
CA ALA A 229 -11.70 -18.79 10.71
C ALA A 229 -13.05 -18.55 10.00
N ARG A 230 -13.27 -17.31 9.47
CA ARG A 230 -14.55 -16.93 8.81
C ARG A 230 -14.57 -17.13 7.30
N ARG A 231 -13.48 -17.53 6.71
CA ARG A 231 -13.32 -17.86 5.27
C ARG A 231 -13.23 -19.39 5.06
#